data_949b8238fdc424f1ed49564646ea2941
#
_entry.id   949b8238fdc424f1ed49564646ea2941
#
_cell.length_a   1.000
_cell.length_b   1.000
_cell.length_c   1.000
_cell.angle_alpha   90.00
_cell.angle_beta   90.00
_cell.angle_gamma   90.00
#
_symmetry.space_group_name_H-M   'P 1'
#
loop_
_entity.id
_entity.type
_entity.pdbx_description
1 polymer ?
#
loop_
_entity_poly.entity_id
_entity_poly.type
_entity_poly.pdbx_seq_one_letter_code
_entity_poly.pdbx_strand_id
1 'polypeptide(L)'
;MESTIGIVLVFTAAVVTAVLAFFGSAIGMYLAGKAASGVLTERPELFSKMLILQALPGSQGIYGLVGAFLILNFSGILAGGDLSGITTNTGWLYLLAGLPIGLAGLFSGIYQGSVAASGVLMVAKDEANLGKAIVVAAMIETWAIFGVLISFILLVSIAG
;
A
#
# COMPACT_ATOMS: atom_id res chain seq x y z
N MET A 1 24.14 -3.86 23.13
CA MET A 1 24.43 -3.46 21.73
C MET A 1 23.60 -4.26 20.72
N GLU A 2 23.47 -5.58 20.84
CA GLU A 2 22.61 -6.39 19.94
C GLU A 2 21.13 -6.01 19.97
N SER A 3 20.55 -5.83 21.15
CA SER A 3 19.13 -5.41 21.25
C SER A 3 18.87 -4.02 20.66
N THR A 4 19.83 -3.10 20.78
CA THR A 4 19.69 -1.76 20.17
C THR A 4 19.61 -1.85 18.65
N ILE A 5 20.47 -2.66 18.02
CA ILE A 5 20.45 -2.87 16.55
C ILE A 5 19.16 -3.57 16.15
N GLY A 6 18.71 -4.59 16.90
CA GLY A 6 17.46 -5.28 16.65
C GLY A 6 16.26 -4.34 16.66
N ILE A 7 16.13 -3.48 17.65
CA ILE A 7 15.06 -2.47 17.74
C ILE A 7 15.10 -1.49 16.57
N VAL A 8 16.30 -0.99 16.21
CA VAL A 8 16.47 -0.10 15.05
C VAL A 8 15.99 -0.80 13.76
N LEU A 9 16.30 -2.08 13.59
CA LEU A 9 15.85 -2.85 12.42
C LEU A 9 14.32 -3.02 12.39
N VAL A 10 13.65 -3.22 13.54
CA VAL A 10 12.18 -3.29 13.59
C VAL A 10 11.56 -1.96 13.21
N PHE A 11 12.05 -0.83 13.71
CA PHE A 11 11.59 0.48 13.25
C PHE A 11 11.84 0.69 11.76
N THR A 12 13.01 0.30 11.27
CA THR A 12 13.35 0.35 9.84
C THR A 12 12.37 -0.49 9.03
N ALA A 13 12.03 -1.70 9.50
CA ALA A 13 11.03 -2.56 8.87
C ALA A 13 9.66 -1.87 8.74
N ALA A 14 9.17 -1.27 9.83
CA ALA A 14 7.89 -0.56 9.82
C ALA A 14 7.92 0.63 8.85
N VAL A 15 8.98 1.45 8.89
CA VAL A 15 9.14 2.62 8.02
C VAL A 15 9.23 2.21 6.55
N VAL A 16 10.09 1.25 6.22
CA VAL A 16 10.27 0.78 4.82
C VAL A 16 8.98 0.21 4.28
N THR A 17 8.28 -0.63 5.06
CA THR A 17 6.98 -1.21 4.67
C THR A 17 5.96 -0.13 4.33
N ALA A 18 5.77 0.86 5.22
CA ALA A 18 4.83 1.94 5.00
C ALA A 18 5.21 2.82 3.81
N VAL A 19 6.47 3.28 3.77
CA VAL A 19 6.96 4.25 2.78
C VAL A 19 6.91 3.68 1.36
N LEU A 20 7.27 2.42 1.16
CA LEU A 20 7.16 1.78 -0.17
C LEU A 20 5.71 1.77 -0.66
N ALA A 21 4.76 1.38 0.17
CA ALA A 21 3.35 1.36 -0.17
C ALA A 21 2.77 2.78 -0.38
N PHE A 22 3.21 3.77 0.43
CA PHE A 22 2.82 5.18 0.25
C PHE A 22 3.28 5.73 -1.08
N PHE A 23 4.51 5.44 -1.51
CA PHE A 23 5.00 5.83 -2.83
C PHE A 23 4.17 5.21 -3.94
N GLY A 24 3.81 3.91 -3.82
CA GLY A 24 2.92 3.25 -4.77
C GLY A 24 1.59 3.98 -4.93
N SER A 25 0.93 4.25 -3.81
CA SER A 25 -0.34 4.99 -3.78
C SER A 25 -0.20 6.41 -4.31
N ALA A 26 0.82 7.15 -3.87
CA ALA A 26 1.01 8.54 -4.29
C ALA A 26 1.22 8.66 -5.81
N ILE A 27 2.07 7.80 -6.38
CA ILE A 27 2.32 7.77 -7.83
C ILE A 27 1.07 7.31 -8.58
N GLY A 28 0.37 6.27 -8.09
CA GLY A 28 -0.86 5.78 -8.70
C GLY A 28 -1.96 6.83 -8.72
N MET A 29 -2.22 7.48 -7.58
CA MET A 29 -3.19 8.57 -7.49
C MET A 29 -2.81 9.77 -8.36
N TYR A 30 -1.52 10.09 -8.47
CA TYR A 30 -1.03 11.11 -9.37
C TYR A 30 -1.33 10.79 -10.84
N LEU A 31 -1.09 9.57 -11.29
CA LEU A 31 -1.37 9.15 -12.67
C LEU A 31 -2.86 9.26 -13.01
N ALA A 32 -3.73 8.74 -12.15
CA ALA A 32 -5.17 8.80 -12.32
C ALA A 32 -5.68 10.26 -12.24
N GLY A 33 -5.19 11.03 -11.26
CA GLY A 33 -5.57 12.43 -11.06
C GLY A 33 -5.15 13.34 -12.20
N LYS A 34 -3.97 13.11 -12.78
CA LYS A 34 -3.51 13.83 -13.97
C LYS A 34 -4.45 13.62 -15.16
N ALA A 35 -4.88 12.37 -15.42
CA ALA A 35 -5.85 12.08 -16.47
C ALA A 35 -7.22 12.70 -16.15
N ALA A 36 -7.67 12.57 -14.90
CA ALA A 36 -8.94 13.14 -14.42
C ALA A 36 -8.99 14.66 -14.60
N SER A 37 -7.93 15.36 -14.24
CA SER A 37 -7.85 16.83 -14.38
C SER A 37 -8.02 17.27 -15.84
N GLY A 38 -7.43 16.55 -16.79
CA GLY A 38 -7.62 16.83 -18.22
C GLY A 38 -9.08 16.68 -18.65
N VAL A 39 -9.76 15.61 -18.23
CA VAL A 39 -11.18 15.41 -18.55
C VAL A 39 -12.08 16.47 -17.90
N LEU A 40 -11.80 16.85 -16.67
CA LEU A 40 -12.61 17.81 -15.92
C LEU A 40 -12.56 19.24 -16.48
N THR A 41 -11.58 19.57 -17.31
CA THR A 41 -11.56 20.87 -18.03
C THR A 41 -12.66 20.97 -19.07
N GLU A 42 -13.05 19.86 -19.66
CA GLU A 42 -14.09 19.81 -20.71
C GLU A 42 -15.42 19.30 -20.15
N ARG A 43 -15.38 18.40 -19.13
CA ARG A 43 -16.54 17.72 -18.56
C ARG A 43 -16.56 17.81 -17.03
N PRO A 44 -16.78 18.99 -16.45
CA PRO A 44 -16.75 19.20 -14.99
C PRO A 44 -17.81 18.41 -14.22
N GLU A 45 -18.93 18.03 -14.88
CA GLU A 45 -20.00 17.21 -14.31
C GLU A 45 -19.53 15.80 -13.90
N LEU A 46 -18.41 15.34 -14.45
CA LEU A 46 -17.84 14.01 -14.13
C LEU A 46 -17.00 13.99 -12.85
N PHE A 47 -16.90 15.08 -12.10
CA PHE A 47 -16.02 15.20 -10.93
C PHE A 47 -16.10 14.00 -9.98
N SER A 48 -17.30 13.60 -9.56
CA SER A 48 -17.47 12.47 -8.63
C SER A 48 -16.96 11.14 -9.17
N LYS A 49 -17.16 10.90 -10.49
CA LYS A 49 -16.68 9.68 -11.14
C LYS A 49 -15.15 9.66 -11.27
N MET A 50 -14.56 10.79 -11.60
CA MET A 50 -13.11 10.96 -11.67
C MET A 50 -12.45 10.77 -10.31
N LEU A 51 -13.08 11.32 -9.25
CA LEU A 51 -12.58 11.18 -7.88
C LEU A 51 -12.55 9.72 -7.42
N ILE A 52 -13.58 8.92 -7.75
CA ILE A 52 -13.61 7.48 -7.45
C ILE A 52 -12.41 6.77 -8.10
N LEU A 53 -12.19 6.99 -9.40
CA LEU A 53 -11.10 6.34 -10.12
C LEU A 53 -9.72 6.79 -9.59
N GLN A 54 -9.56 8.05 -9.22
CA GLN A 54 -8.33 8.57 -8.63
C GLN A 54 -8.05 7.97 -7.25
N ALA A 55 -9.08 7.70 -6.46
CA ALA A 55 -8.94 7.19 -5.10
C ALA A 55 -8.52 5.70 -5.04
N LEU A 56 -8.82 4.90 -6.09
CA LEU A 56 -8.56 3.46 -6.09
C LEU A 56 -7.12 3.10 -5.70
N PRO A 57 -6.06 3.67 -6.30
CA PRO A 57 -4.68 3.31 -5.95
C PRO A 57 -4.23 3.86 -4.58
N GLY A 58 -5.14 4.44 -3.79
CA GLY A 58 -4.87 4.87 -2.42
C GLY A 58 -4.89 3.75 -1.38
N SER A 59 -5.58 2.64 -1.67
CA SER A 59 -5.74 1.51 -0.76
C SER A 59 -4.40 0.85 -0.37
N GLN A 60 -3.42 0.79 -1.28
CA GLN A 60 -2.12 0.20 -1.00
C GLN A 60 -1.35 0.95 0.09
N GLY A 61 -1.47 2.27 0.16
CA GLY A 61 -0.91 3.07 1.25
C GLY A 61 -1.51 2.69 2.60
N ILE A 62 -2.83 2.46 2.65
CA ILE A 62 -3.50 1.99 3.87
C ILE A 62 -2.96 0.61 4.28
N TYR A 63 -2.77 -0.30 3.33
CA TYR A 63 -2.20 -1.62 3.62
C TYR A 63 -0.78 -1.52 4.16
N GLY A 64 0.06 -0.63 3.60
CA GLY A 64 1.40 -0.39 4.11
C GLY A 64 1.41 0.19 5.52
N LEU A 65 0.47 1.09 5.84
CA LEU A 65 0.29 1.62 7.19
C LEU A 65 -0.10 0.50 8.17
N VAL A 66 -1.06 -0.34 7.78
CA VAL A 66 -1.47 -1.51 8.58
C VAL A 66 -0.29 -2.47 8.79
N GLY A 67 0.51 -2.72 7.74
CA GLY A 67 1.72 -3.55 7.84
C GLY A 67 2.73 -3.00 8.84
N ALA A 68 3.00 -1.70 8.80
CA ALA A 68 3.88 -1.04 9.76
C ALA A 68 3.34 -1.16 11.20
N PHE A 69 2.05 -0.94 11.39
CA PHE A 69 1.40 -1.13 12.68
C PHE A 69 1.53 -2.56 13.19
N LEU A 70 1.29 -3.56 12.34
CA LEU A 70 1.43 -4.98 12.70
C LEU A 70 2.88 -5.33 13.09
N ILE A 71 3.88 -4.82 12.38
CA ILE A 71 5.30 -5.01 12.72
C ILE A 71 5.57 -4.48 14.13
N LEU A 72 5.17 -3.26 14.43
CA LEU A 72 5.37 -2.65 15.74
C LEU A 72 4.56 -3.34 16.86
N ASN A 73 3.38 -3.85 16.53
CA ASN A 73 2.54 -4.58 17.49
C ASN A 73 3.12 -5.96 17.81
N PHE A 74 3.45 -6.77 16.80
CA PHE A 74 3.98 -8.12 17.00
C PHE A 74 5.40 -8.12 17.59
N SER A 75 6.17 -7.06 17.38
CA SER A 75 7.48 -6.90 18.04
C SER A 75 7.40 -6.54 19.54
N GLY A 76 6.19 -6.26 20.04
CA GLY A 76 5.98 -5.84 21.43
C GLY A 76 6.32 -4.37 21.70
N ILE A 77 6.81 -3.61 20.72
CA ILE A 77 7.19 -2.20 20.89
C ILE A 77 5.98 -1.36 21.33
N LEU A 78 4.80 -1.58 20.74
CA LEU A 78 3.59 -0.82 21.09
C LEU A 78 3.03 -1.21 22.46
N ALA A 79 3.29 -2.42 22.94
CA ALA A 79 2.84 -2.88 24.24
C ALA A 79 3.68 -2.30 25.39
N GLY A 80 4.82 -1.65 25.11
CA GLY A 80 5.74 -1.13 26.12
C GLY A 80 6.39 -2.23 26.95
N GLY A 81 6.49 -3.44 26.40
CA GLY A 81 7.09 -4.60 27.07
C GLY A 81 8.62 -4.56 27.13
N ASP A 82 9.22 -5.63 27.65
CA ASP A 82 10.66 -5.81 27.66
C ASP A 82 11.18 -6.06 26.24
N LEU A 83 11.94 -5.10 25.72
CA LEU A 83 12.52 -5.15 24.38
C LEU A 83 13.91 -5.82 24.36
N SER A 84 14.41 -6.30 25.51
CA SER A 84 15.74 -6.92 25.61
C SER A 84 15.87 -8.19 24.78
N GLY A 85 14.74 -8.88 24.52
CA GLY A 85 14.67 -10.08 23.68
C GLY A 85 14.74 -9.81 22.16
N ILE A 86 14.67 -8.55 21.72
CA ILE A 86 14.76 -8.22 20.29
C ILE A 86 16.23 -8.24 19.87
N THR A 87 16.68 -9.37 19.34
CA THR A 87 18.04 -9.52 18.81
C THR A 87 18.17 -8.90 17.42
N THR A 88 19.40 -8.71 16.95
CA THR A 88 19.67 -8.28 15.55
C THR A 88 19.03 -9.24 14.53
N ASN A 89 19.07 -10.54 14.80
CA ASN A 89 18.44 -11.56 13.96
C ASN A 89 16.92 -11.36 13.87
N THR A 90 16.27 -11.16 15.00
CA THR A 90 14.83 -10.89 15.07
C THR A 90 14.48 -9.63 14.28
N GLY A 91 15.29 -8.57 14.37
CA GLY A 91 15.12 -7.35 13.60
C GLY A 91 15.15 -7.57 12.08
N TRP A 92 16.08 -8.41 11.59
CA TRP A 92 16.11 -8.79 10.17
C TRP A 92 14.89 -9.60 9.75
N LEU A 93 14.38 -10.48 10.59
CA LEU A 93 13.15 -11.24 10.30
C LEU A 93 11.95 -10.31 10.14
N TYR A 94 11.78 -9.30 11.00
CA TYR A 94 10.73 -8.29 10.86
C TYR A 94 10.87 -7.47 9.57
N LEU A 95 12.10 -7.11 9.19
CA LEU A 95 12.35 -6.40 7.93
C LEU A 95 11.93 -7.25 6.72
N LEU A 96 12.34 -8.52 6.70
CA LEU A 96 11.95 -9.45 5.63
C LEU A 96 10.43 -9.68 5.60
N ALA A 97 9.78 -9.76 6.76
CA ALA A 97 8.33 -9.95 6.85
C ALA A 97 7.54 -8.73 6.34
N GLY A 98 8.09 -7.53 6.42
CA GLY A 98 7.47 -6.31 5.88
C GLY A 98 7.60 -6.12 4.37
N LEU A 99 8.61 -6.75 3.74
CA LEU A 99 8.88 -6.56 2.30
C LEU A 99 7.72 -6.96 1.38
N PRO A 100 7.01 -8.09 1.58
CA PRO A 100 5.93 -8.48 0.67
C PRO A 100 4.85 -7.41 0.55
N ILE A 101 4.35 -6.86 1.67
CA ILE A 101 3.33 -5.81 1.64
C ILE A 101 3.88 -4.48 1.11
N GLY A 102 5.13 -4.12 1.48
CA GLY A 102 5.77 -2.89 1.00
C GLY A 102 5.96 -2.89 -0.51
N LEU A 103 6.56 -3.95 -1.06
CA LEU A 103 6.82 -4.08 -2.49
C LEU A 103 5.54 -4.30 -3.29
N ALA A 104 4.64 -5.17 -2.82
CA ALA A 104 3.36 -5.37 -3.47
C ALA A 104 2.55 -4.07 -3.52
N GLY A 105 2.53 -3.30 -2.42
CA GLY A 105 1.88 -2.00 -2.36
C GLY A 105 2.49 -0.98 -3.31
N LEU A 106 3.83 -0.94 -3.40
CA LEU A 106 4.53 -0.06 -4.33
C LEU A 106 4.13 -0.34 -5.79
N PHE A 107 4.31 -1.57 -6.24
CA PHE A 107 4.10 -1.90 -7.65
C PHE A 107 2.62 -1.94 -8.02
N SER A 108 1.75 -2.56 -7.20
CA SER A 108 0.32 -2.60 -7.49
C SER A 108 -0.31 -1.21 -7.49
N GLY A 109 0.10 -0.31 -6.58
CA GLY A 109 -0.40 1.06 -6.54
C GLY A 109 -0.10 1.83 -7.83
N ILE A 110 1.15 1.75 -8.32
CA ILE A 110 1.57 2.40 -9.56
C ILE A 110 0.77 1.84 -10.76
N TYR A 111 0.70 0.52 -10.89
CA TYR A 111 0.00 -0.11 -12.02
C TYR A 111 -1.51 0.09 -11.96
N GLN A 112 -2.12 0.02 -10.78
CA GLN A 112 -3.54 0.33 -10.60
C GLN A 112 -3.86 1.77 -11.00
N GLY A 113 -3.00 2.73 -10.64
CA GLY A 113 -3.13 4.13 -11.03
C GLY A 113 -3.06 4.33 -12.55
N SER A 114 -2.17 3.61 -13.22
CA SER A 114 -2.07 3.64 -14.69
C SER A 114 -3.33 3.09 -15.36
N VAL A 115 -3.88 2.00 -14.84
CA VAL A 115 -5.14 1.42 -15.35
C VAL A 115 -6.33 2.33 -15.02
N ALA A 116 -6.37 2.92 -13.83
CA ALA A 116 -7.39 3.90 -13.46
C ALA A 116 -7.37 5.14 -14.36
N ALA A 117 -6.17 5.62 -14.75
CA ALA A 117 -6.03 6.70 -15.72
C ALA A 117 -6.64 6.34 -17.10
N SER A 118 -6.49 5.10 -17.55
CA SER A 118 -7.15 4.61 -18.76
C SER A 118 -8.67 4.52 -18.56
N GLY A 119 -9.11 4.13 -17.35
CA GLY A 119 -10.53 4.10 -16.96
C GLY A 119 -11.16 5.49 -16.98
N VAL A 120 -10.42 6.53 -16.57
CA VAL A 120 -10.85 7.94 -16.68
C VAL A 120 -11.21 8.29 -18.13
N LEU A 121 -10.36 7.92 -19.10
CA LEU A 121 -10.61 8.18 -20.51
C LEU A 121 -11.80 7.37 -21.05
N MET A 122 -12.01 6.15 -20.54
CA MET A 122 -13.15 5.31 -20.90
C MET A 122 -14.46 5.92 -20.40
N VAL A 123 -14.50 6.43 -19.17
CA VAL A 123 -15.67 7.10 -18.58
C VAL A 123 -15.94 8.46 -19.24
N ALA A 124 -14.89 9.18 -19.66
CA ALA A 124 -15.03 10.42 -20.42
C ALA A 124 -15.77 10.24 -21.75
N LYS A 125 -15.62 9.07 -22.40
CA LYS A 125 -16.35 8.74 -23.64
C LYS A 125 -17.79 8.31 -23.38
N ASP A 126 -18.00 7.50 -22.34
CA ASP A 126 -19.32 7.00 -21.96
C ASP A 126 -19.34 6.74 -20.46
N GLU A 127 -20.16 7.50 -19.76
CA GLU A 127 -20.29 7.47 -18.30
C GLU A 127 -20.79 6.12 -17.76
N ALA A 128 -21.50 5.35 -18.56
CA ALA A 128 -21.98 4.01 -18.20
C ALA A 128 -20.83 3.01 -17.97
N ASN A 129 -19.61 3.33 -18.42
CA ASN A 129 -18.45 2.47 -18.26
C ASN A 129 -17.74 2.60 -16.89
N LEU A 130 -18.23 3.44 -15.95
CA LEU A 130 -17.59 3.61 -14.64
C LEU A 130 -17.39 2.28 -13.91
N GLY A 131 -18.41 1.44 -13.85
CA GLY A 131 -18.32 0.13 -13.19
C GLY A 131 -17.25 -0.77 -13.81
N LYS A 132 -17.14 -0.79 -15.14
CA LYS A 132 -16.12 -1.56 -15.86
C LYS A 132 -14.71 -1.03 -15.55
N ALA A 133 -14.54 0.30 -15.53
CA ALA A 133 -13.28 0.95 -15.23
C ALA A 133 -12.80 0.61 -13.82
N ILE A 134 -13.71 0.64 -12.83
CA ILE A 134 -13.42 0.26 -11.45
C ILE A 134 -12.98 -1.21 -11.38
N VAL A 135 -13.73 -2.13 -11.97
CA VAL A 135 -13.41 -3.57 -11.92
C VAL A 135 -12.04 -3.86 -12.51
N VAL A 136 -11.72 -3.31 -13.68
CA VAL A 136 -10.43 -3.54 -14.34
C VAL A 136 -9.27 -2.99 -13.49
N ALA A 137 -9.42 -1.81 -12.89
CA ALA A 137 -8.41 -1.26 -12.00
C ALA A 137 -8.28 -2.08 -10.70
N ALA A 138 -9.39 -2.50 -10.10
CA ALA A 138 -9.41 -3.27 -8.85
C ALA A 138 -8.77 -4.67 -8.99
N MET A 139 -8.73 -5.25 -10.18
CA MET A 139 -8.03 -6.53 -10.41
C MET A 139 -6.55 -6.48 -10.04
N ILE A 140 -5.90 -5.32 -10.14
CA ILE A 140 -4.48 -5.17 -9.77
C ILE A 140 -4.30 -5.12 -8.26
N GLU A 141 -5.31 -4.71 -7.51
CA GLU A 141 -5.27 -4.63 -6.05
C GLU A 141 -5.06 -6.00 -5.38
N THR A 142 -5.48 -7.08 -6.03
CA THR A 142 -5.33 -8.45 -5.50
C THR A 142 -3.88 -8.78 -5.15
N TRP A 143 -2.91 -8.23 -5.87
CA TRP A 143 -1.48 -8.44 -5.57
C TRP A 143 -1.05 -7.78 -4.27
N ALA A 144 -1.59 -6.61 -3.96
CA ALA A 144 -1.36 -5.98 -2.66
C ALA A 144 -1.97 -6.80 -1.52
N ILE A 145 -3.18 -7.34 -1.72
CA ILE A 145 -3.85 -8.22 -0.74
C ILE A 145 -3.01 -9.47 -0.45
N PHE A 146 -2.43 -10.10 -1.49
CA PHE A 146 -1.51 -11.22 -1.30
C PHE A 146 -0.24 -10.79 -0.54
N GLY A 147 0.29 -9.61 -0.81
CA GLY A 147 1.40 -9.04 -0.04
C GLY A 147 1.06 -8.90 1.45
N VAL A 148 -0.13 -8.38 1.76
CA VAL A 148 -0.65 -8.28 3.13
C VAL A 148 -0.72 -9.65 3.79
N LEU A 149 -1.30 -10.64 3.11
CA LEU A 149 -1.48 -11.98 3.65
C LEU A 149 -0.13 -12.65 3.98
N ILE A 150 0.83 -12.59 3.05
CA ILE A 150 2.17 -13.18 3.27
C ILE A 150 2.88 -12.47 4.42
N SER A 151 2.88 -11.14 4.45
CA SER A 151 3.48 -10.40 5.55
C SER A 151 2.85 -10.75 6.90
N PHE A 152 1.52 -10.88 6.96
CA PHE A 152 0.81 -11.26 8.17
C PHE A 152 1.21 -12.65 8.67
N ILE A 153 1.27 -13.65 7.77
CA ILE A 153 1.71 -15.02 8.10
C ILE A 153 3.13 -15.02 8.67
N LEU A 154 4.05 -14.27 8.03
CA LEU A 154 5.43 -14.18 8.49
C LEU A 154 5.52 -13.51 9.87
N LEU A 155 4.79 -12.42 10.09
CA LEU A 155 4.78 -11.71 11.37
C LEU A 155 4.24 -12.60 12.51
N VAL A 156 3.15 -13.32 12.29
CA VAL A 156 2.62 -14.27 13.28
C VAL A 156 3.63 -15.38 13.59
N SER A 157 4.34 -15.87 12.57
CA SER A 157 5.36 -16.93 12.76
C SER A 157 6.61 -16.45 13.51
N ILE A 158 6.90 -15.15 13.51
CA ILE A 158 8.03 -14.57 14.26
C ILE A 158 7.63 -14.33 15.73
N ALA A 159 6.37 -13.98 15.97
CA ALA A 159 5.87 -13.60 17.30
C ALA A 159 5.47 -14.81 18.17
N GLY A 160 5.19 -15.98 17.58
CA GLY A 160 4.83 -17.24 18.28
C GLY A 160 6.03 -18.07 18.61
#